data_c0a3ae057f3b6229d1bcd32412ec270b
#
_entry.id   c0a3ae057f3b6229d1bcd32412ec270b
#
_cell.length_a   1.000
_cell.length_b   1.000
_cell.length_c   1.000
_cell.angle_alpha   90.00
_cell.angle_beta   90.00
_cell.angle_gamma   90.00
#
_symmetry.space_group_name_H-M   'P 1'
#
loop_
_entity.id
_entity.type
_entity.pdbx_description
1 polymer ?
#
loop_
_entity_poly.entity_id
_entity_poly.type
_entity_poly.pdbx_seq_one_letter_code
_entity_poly.pdbx_strand_id
1 'polypeptide(L)'
;MDGSAFLRLRGVVKKFGDFTALDAIALDIEEGEFFTIVGPSGSGKSTLIRLLVGMDEVTEGEIWLRDARIENTPANLRPTCMVFQSLALFPHMSVGQNIEFPLKLRKEDPARRRARALELLDLLRLPRDFYDKRISQCSGGERQRVALARALAFDPEILFFDEPLSALDYRLRKTLEKELKDLHARTGKTFVYITHSLEEAMVMSDRIAIMKEGRFEQIAVADEIYNRPVSRFIAEFMGEVNLFDLRADPAGQVSSDALTLAPEASVAGLQPGGRGLLMVRPEYVRFVDPGESYDFSLTGVLYGEYALGSRIQYEIETDHGMVTVEKLREDRRRLNEGDSVTVGFNSGITHFIGEAS
;
A
#
# COMPACT_ATOMS: atom_id res chain seq x y z
N MET A 1 19.54 -18.96 -7.27
CA MET A 1 18.73 -19.01 -8.51
C MET A 1 18.58 -17.57 -8.93
N ASP A 2 19.24 -17.18 -10.03
CA ASP A 2 19.00 -15.86 -10.65
C ASP A 2 17.59 -15.89 -11.26
N GLY A 3 16.60 -15.60 -10.44
CA GLY A 3 15.23 -15.39 -10.89
C GLY A 3 15.17 -14.08 -11.67
N SER A 4 15.19 -14.14 -13.00
CA SER A 4 14.93 -12.93 -13.78
C SER A 4 13.54 -12.45 -13.44
N ALA A 5 13.43 -11.22 -12.91
CA ALA A 5 12.15 -10.62 -12.56
C ALA A 5 11.17 -10.67 -13.73
N PHE A 6 9.91 -10.97 -13.44
CA PHE A 6 8.86 -11.19 -14.43
C PHE A 6 8.47 -9.91 -15.18
N LEU A 7 8.28 -8.80 -14.45
CA LEU A 7 8.10 -7.47 -15.02
C LEU A 7 9.23 -6.56 -14.52
N ARG A 8 9.95 -5.93 -15.44
CA ARG A 8 11.11 -5.08 -15.12
C ARG A 8 10.97 -3.71 -15.76
N LEU A 9 11.17 -2.67 -14.96
CA LEU A 9 11.28 -1.29 -15.40
C LEU A 9 12.72 -0.84 -15.20
N ARG A 10 13.29 -0.19 -16.21
CA ARG A 10 14.68 0.31 -16.16
C ARG A 10 14.72 1.77 -16.60
N GLY A 11 14.88 2.65 -15.62
CA GLY A 11 15.00 4.09 -15.86
C GLY A 11 13.80 4.70 -16.59
N VAL A 12 12.57 4.25 -16.30
CA VAL A 12 11.38 4.70 -17.00
C VAL A 12 11.05 6.15 -16.62
N VAL A 13 11.01 7.01 -17.62
CA VAL A 13 10.68 8.43 -17.50
C VAL A 13 9.42 8.73 -18.29
N LYS A 14 8.54 9.55 -17.72
CA LYS A 14 7.39 10.13 -18.42
C LYS A 14 7.34 11.63 -18.24
N LYS A 15 7.38 12.35 -19.36
CA LYS A 15 7.26 13.81 -19.40
C LYS A 15 6.00 14.22 -20.16
N PHE A 16 5.36 15.29 -19.73
CA PHE A 16 4.27 15.99 -20.40
C PHE A 16 4.71 17.47 -20.58
N GLY A 17 5.24 17.78 -21.74
CA GLY A 17 5.95 19.07 -21.93
C GLY A 17 7.12 19.19 -20.96
N ASP A 18 7.15 20.25 -20.16
CA ASP A 18 8.21 20.50 -19.16
C ASP A 18 7.97 19.76 -17.83
N PHE A 19 6.80 19.16 -17.63
CA PHE A 19 6.47 18.46 -16.40
C PHE A 19 6.92 17.00 -16.45
N THR A 20 7.76 16.60 -15.50
CA THR A 20 8.17 15.19 -15.32
C THR A 20 7.23 14.50 -14.33
N ALA A 21 6.38 13.62 -14.86
CA ALA A 21 5.41 12.86 -14.07
C ALA A 21 6.01 11.59 -13.43
N LEU A 22 6.99 10.98 -14.11
CA LEU A 22 7.77 9.84 -13.61
C LEU A 22 9.23 10.09 -13.91
N ASP A 23 10.08 9.87 -12.91
CA ASP A 23 11.50 10.18 -12.97
C ASP A 23 12.34 8.94 -12.65
N ALA A 24 12.96 8.39 -13.69
CA ALA A 24 13.90 7.26 -13.65
C ALA A 24 13.37 6.04 -12.83
N ILE A 25 12.11 5.66 -13.02
CA ILE A 25 11.51 4.53 -12.32
C ILE A 25 12.26 3.23 -12.62
N ALA A 26 12.72 2.59 -11.56
CA ALA A 26 13.29 1.24 -11.58
C ALA A 26 12.45 0.33 -10.67
N LEU A 27 12.02 -0.83 -11.19
CA LEU A 27 11.15 -1.76 -10.47
C LEU A 27 11.33 -3.17 -11.02
N ASP A 28 11.36 -4.14 -10.13
CA ASP A 28 11.30 -5.56 -10.43
C ASP A 28 10.11 -6.18 -9.70
N ILE A 29 9.23 -6.87 -10.45
CA ILE A 29 8.08 -7.61 -9.92
C ILE A 29 8.26 -9.08 -10.31
N GLU A 30 8.03 -9.98 -9.36
CA GLU A 30 8.13 -11.41 -9.57
C GLU A 30 6.86 -12.01 -10.20
N GLU A 31 6.97 -13.17 -10.83
CA GLU A 31 5.80 -13.89 -11.36
C GLU A 31 4.92 -14.38 -10.21
N GLY A 32 3.61 -14.11 -10.29
CA GLY A 32 2.65 -14.48 -9.27
C GLY A 32 2.66 -13.57 -8.03
N GLU A 33 3.38 -12.44 -8.06
CA GLU A 33 3.40 -11.48 -6.95
C GLU A 33 2.13 -10.62 -6.91
N PHE A 34 1.63 -10.34 -5.71
CA PHE A 34 0.67 -9.27 -5.45
C PHE A 34 1.42 -8.01 -5.04
N PHE A 35 1.69 -7.14 -6.01
CA PHE A 35 2.46 -5.92 -5.82
C PHE A 35 1.54 -4.70 -5.73
N THR A 36 1.68 -3.89 -4.68
CA THR A 36 0.85 -2.68 -4.52
C THR A 36 1.67 -1.41 -4.56
N ILE A 37 1.15 -0.40 -5.24
CA ILE A 37 1.72 0.94 -5.31
C ILE A 37 0.80 1.90 -4.56
N VAL A 38 1.31 2.55 -3.52
CA VAL A 38 0.61 3.56 -2.73
C VAL A 38 1.35 4.90 -2.79
N GLY A 39 0.69 5.98 -2.45
CA GLY A 39 1.28 7.30 -2.38
C GLY A 39 0.24 8.41 -2.43
N PRO A 40 0.61 9.66 -2.16
CA PRO A 40 -0.29 10.82 -2.24
C PRO A 40 -0.92 10.99 -3.62
N SER A 41 -2.00 11.77 -3.69
CA SER A 41 -2.56 12.18 -4.98
C SER A 41 -1.51 12.94 -5.79
N GLY A 42 -1.45 12.67 -7.10
CA GLY A 42 -0.47 13.29 -7.98
C GLY A 42 0.95 12.70 -7.91
N SER A 43 1.21 11.64 -7.15
CA SER A 43 2.55 11.02 -7.08
C SER A 43 3.00 10.28 -8.34
N GLY A 44 2.13 10.10 -9.35
CA GLY A 44 2.47 9.44 -10.62
C GLY A 44 1.91 8.02 -10.80
N LYS A 45 1.21 7.44 -9.81
CA LYS A 45 0.69 6.06 -9.84
C LYS A 45 -0.13 5.72 -11.07
N SER A 46 -1.16 6.52 -11.37
CA SER A 46 -2.02 6.30 -12.54
C SER A 46 -1.27 6.50 -13.85
N THR A 47 -0.26 7.39 -13.90
CA THR A 47 0.63 7.54 -15.05
C THR A 47 1.44 6.26 -15.25
N LEU A 48 2.02 5.72 -14.19
CA LEU A 48 2.80 4.49 -14.25
C LEU A 48 1.98 3.30 -14.78
N ILE A 49 0.78 3.07 -14.22
CA ILE A 49 -0.06 1.96 -14.67
C ILE A 49 -0.48 2.10 -16.13
N ARG A 50 -0.76 3.34 -16.62
CA ARG A 50 -1.09 3.62 -18.02
C ARG A 50 0.07 3.28 -18.96
N LEU A 51 1.32 3.53 -18.57
CA LEU A 51 2.50 3.09 -19.30
C LEU A 51 2.59 1.57 -19.35
N LEU A 52 2.37 0.90 -18.21
CA LEU A 52 2.48 -0.55 -18.08
C LEU A 52 1.43 -1.30 -18.91
N VAL A 53 0.22 -0.77 -19.00
CA VAL A 53 -0.83 -1.36 -19.86
C VAL A 53 -0.75 -0.92 -21.32
N GLY A 54 0.14 0.03 -21.65
CA GLY A 54 0.32 0.51 -23.04
C GLY A 54 -0.70 1.54 -23.52
N MET A 55 -1.33 2.27 -22.59
CA MET A 55 -2.23 3.38 -22.88
C MET A 55 -1.50 4.70 -23.11
N ASP A 56 -0.30 4.81 -22.55
CA ASP A 56 0.62 5.93 -22.77
C ASP A 56 1.98 5.39 -23.21
N GLU A 57 2.78 6.23 -23.86
CA GLU A 57 4.13 5.93 -24.30
C GLU A 57 5.14 6.43 -23.26
N VAL A 58 6.23 5.68 -23.06
CA VAL A 58 7.36 6.13 -22.25
C VAL A 58 8.10 7.26 -22.98
N THR A 59 8.66 8.21 -22.24
CA THR A 59 9.56 9.22 -22.81
C THR A 59 10.98 8.67 -22.92
N GLU A 60 11.45 7.96 -21.89
CA GLU A 60 12.77 7.33 -21.81
C GLU A 60 12.68 6.05 -20.98
N GLY A 61 13.64 5.14 -21.15
CA GLY A 61 13.73 3.90 -20.39
C GLY A 61 13.06 2.71 -21.07
N GLU A 62 13.01 1.59 -20.37
CA GLU A 62 12.60 0.31 -20.92
C GLU A 62 11.63 -0.40 -20.00
N ILE A 63 10.64 -1.10 -20.58
CA ILE A 63 9.71 -1.98 -19.88
C ILE A 63 9.85 -3.39 -20.46
N TRP A 64 10.20 -4.34 -19.61
CA TRP A 64 10.39 -5.74 -19.98
C TRP A 64 9.34 -6.61 -19.29
N LEU A 65 8.70 -7.46 -20.06
CA LEU A 65 7.89 -8.56 -19.55
C LEU A 65 8.59 -9.88 -19.93
N ARG A 66 9.03 -10.64 -18.94
CA ARG A 66 9.97 -11.77 -19.14
C ARG A 66 11.20 -11.27 -19.93
N ASP A 67 11.45 -11.83 -21.09
CA ASP A 67 12.59 -11.49 -21.96
C ASP A 67 12.21 -10.58 -23.13
N ALA A 68 10.99 -10.07 -23.16
CA ALA A 68 10.49 -9.21 -24.24
C ALA A 68 10.33 -7.74 -23.78
N ARG A 69 10.82 -6.82 -24.57
CA ARG A 69 10.55 -5.39 -24.41
C ARG A 69 9.13 -5.09 -24.88
N ILE A 70 8.35 -4.38 -24.05
CA ILE A 70 6.94 -4.13 -24.32
C ILE A 70 6.56 -2.64 -24.35
N GLU A 71 7.49 -1.73 -24.11
CA GLU A 71 7.18 -0.28 -24.10
C GLU A 71 6.55 0.22 -25.40
N ASN A 72 6.94 -0.34 -26.55
CA ASN A 72 6.41 -0.01 -27.86
C ASN A 72 5.28 -0.95 -28.31
N THR A 73 4.89 -1.93 -27.49
CA THR A 73 3.82 -2.86 -27.83
C THR A 73 2.47 -2.21 -27.56
N PRO A 74 1.56 -2.12 -28.55
CA PRO A 74 0.21 -1.59 -28.35
C PRO A 74 -0.56 -2.33 -27.27
N ALA A 75 -1.41 -1.63 -26.50
CA ALA A 75 -2.16 -2.17 -25.37
C ALA A 75 -2.95 -3.46 -25.69
N ASN A 76 -3.57 -3.54 -26.87
CA ASN A 76 -4.36 -4.70 -27.29
C ASN A 76 -3.52 -5.95 -27.62
N LEU A 77 -2.21 -5.82 -27.74
CA LEU A 77 -1.27 -6.92 -27.99
C LEU A 77 -0.47 -7.31 -26.75
N ARG A 78 -0.52 -6.54 -25.67
CA ARG A 78 0.12 -6.90 -24.39
C ARG A 78 -0.67 -8.02 -23.70
N PRO A 79 0.00 -8.99 -23.06
CA PRO A 79 -0.67 -10.03 -22.27
C PRO A 79 -1.09 -9.49 -20.88
N THR A 80 -1.63 -8.28 -20.85
CA THR A 80 -1.99 -7.55 -19.63
C THR A 80 -3.43 -7.07 -19.70
N CYS A 81 -4.10 -6.95 -18.57
CA CYS A 81 -5.42 -6.34 -18.49
C CYS A 81 -5.53 -5.38 -17.33
N MET A 82 -6.39 -4.38 -17.46
CA MET A 82 -6.64 -3.38 -16.43
C MET A 82 -8.09 -3.42 -15.98
N VAL A 83 -8.28 -3.39 -14.68
CA VAL A 83 -9.56 -3.13 -14.01
C VAL A 83 -9.57 -1.67 -13.57
N PHE A 84 -10.44 -0.89 -14.20
CA PHE A 84 -10.56 0.55 -13.95
C PHE A 84 -11.38 0.83 -12.68
N GLN A 85 -11.13 1.95 -12.06
CA GLN A 85 -11.91 2.46 -10.93
C GLN A 85 -13.42 2.53 -11.25
N SER A 86 -13.80 2.96 -12.45
CA SER A 86 -15.19 3.01 -12.92
C SER A 86 -15.75 1.67 -13.37
N LEU A 87 -14.96 0.58 -13.27
CA LEU A 87 -15.23 -0.76 -13.81
C LEU A 87 -15.40 -0.83 -15.33
N ALA A 88 -15.71 0.27 -15.99
CA ALA A 88 -15.90 0.41 -17.44
C ALA A 88 -16.78 -0.68 -18.09
N LEU A 89 -17.79 -1.19 -17.37
CA LEU A 89 -18.74 -2.19 -17.89
C LEU A 89 -19.69 -1.55 -18.90
N PHE A 90 -20.10 -2.33 -19.91
CA PHE A 90 -21.06 -1.91 -20.91
C PHE A 90 -22.49 -2.06 -20.38
N PRO A 91 -23.21 -0.96 -20.04
CA PRO A 91 -24.49 -1.04 -19.34
C PRO A 91 -25.62 -1.63 -20.20
N HIS A 92 -25.50 -1.56 -21.51
CA HIS A 92 -26.45 -2.10 -22.47
C HIS A 92 -26.29 -3.60 -22.77
N MET A 93 -25.20 -4.21 -22.28
CA MET A 93 -24.88 -5.62 -22.45
C MET A 93 -25.29 -6.42 -21.22
N SER A 94 -25.49 -7.74 -21.39
CA SER A 94 -25.64 -8.67 -20.28
C SER A 94 -24.28 -8.91 -19.58
N VAL A 95 -24.31 -9.59 -18.43
CA VAL A 95 -23.10 -10.05 -17.72
C VAL A 95 -22.25 -10.94 -18.63
N GLY A 96 -22.83 -11.95 -19.25
CA GLY A 96 -22.14 -12.84 -20.19
C GLY A 96 -21.52 -12.08 -21.36
N GLN A 97 -22.28 -11.18 -21.97
CA GLN A 97 -21.77 -10.36 -23.08
C GLN A 97 -20.59 -9.46 -22.67
N ASN A 98 -20.62 -8.89 -21.46
CA ASN A 98 -19.48 -8.13 -20.92
C ASN A 98 -18.24 -9.02 -20.76
N ILE A 99 -18.39 -10.22 -20.21
CA ILE A 99 -17.27 -11.17 -20.00
C ILE A 99 -16.72 -11.64 -21.35
N GLU A 100 -17.59 -11.94 -22.31
CA GLU A 100 -17.18 -12.42 -23.64
C GLU A 100 -16.55 -11.35 -24.52
N PHE A 101 -16.75 -10.06 -24.21
CA PHE A 101 -16.36 -8.96 -25.08
C PHE A 101 -14.89 -9.02 -25.55
N PRO A 102 -13.88 -9.23 -24.69
CA PRO A 102 -12.48 -9.34 -25.12
C PRO A 102 -12.25 -10.49 -26.10
N LEU A 103 -12.89 -11.64 -25.86
CA LEU A 103 -12.78 -12.83 -26.71
C LEU A 103 -13.48 -12.63 -28.08
N LYS A 104 -14.59 -11.88 -28.08
CA LYS A 104 -15.29 -11.48 -29.31
C LYS A 104 -14.41 -10.60 -30.19
N LEU A 105 -13.64 -9.68 -29.61
CA LEU A 105 -12.69 -8.86 -30.37
C LEU A 105 -11.56 -9.70 -30.99
N ARG A 106 -11.15 -10.78 -30.31
CA ARG A 106 -10.19 -11.77 -30.84
C ARG A 106 -10.82 -12.75 -31.84
N LYS A 107 -12.10 -12.59 -32.17
CA LYS A 107 -12.86 -13.45 -33.12
C LYS A 107 -12.91 -14.92 -32.68
N GLU A 108 -12.87 -15.19 -31.39
CA GLU A 108 -13.03 -16.55 -30.88
C GLU A 108 -14.44 -17.11 -31.14
N ASP A 109 -14.53 -18.43 -31.22
CA ASP A 109 -15.77 -19.15 -31.46
C ASP A 109 -16.84 -18.85 -30.38
N PRO A 110 -18.10 -18.61 -30.75
CA PRO A 110 -19.16 -18.27 -29.79
C PRO A 110 -19.36 -19.28 -28.68
N ALA A 111 -19.26 -20.60 -28.97
CA ALA A 111 -19.41 -21.65 -27.96
C ALA A 111 -18.25 -21.63 -26.95
N ARG A 112 -17.03 -21.40 -27.41
CA ARG A 112 -15.85 -21.24 -26.54
C ARG A 112 -15.98 -20.01 -25.65
N ARG A 113 -16.39 -18.86 -26.20
CA ARG A 113 -16.62 -17.63 -25.41
C ARG A 113 -17.62 -17.84 -24.30
N ARG A 114 -18.79 -18.48 -24.62
CA ARG A 114 -19.82 -18.79 -23.63
C ARG A 114 -19.31 -19.73 -22.56
N ALA A 115 -18.60 -20.79 -22.94
CA ALA A 115 -18.01 -21.73 -21.98
C ALA A 115 -17.05 -21.04 -21.02
N ARG A 116 -16.15 -20.19 -21.55
CA ARG A 116 -15.22 -19.40 -20.75
C ARG A 116 -15.92 -18.40 -19.83
N ALA A 117 -16.96 -17.74 -20.29
CA ALA A 117 -17.73 -16.83 -19.46
C ALA A 117 -18.41 -17.57 -18.28
N LEU A 118 -18.98 -18.75 -18.49
CA LEU A 118 -19.58 -19.57 -17.43
C LEU A 118 -18.53 -20.07 -16.42
N GLU A 119 -17.35 -20.49 -16.88
CA GLU A 119 -16.22 -20.86 -16.03
C GLU A 119 -15.80 -19.68 -15.11
N LEU A 120 -15.72 -18.47 -15.67
CA LEU A 120 -15.36 -17.27 -14.91
C LEU A 120 -16.44 -16.81 -13.93
N LEU A 121 -17.73 -17.04 -14.25
CA LEU A 121 -18.80 -16.84 -13.27
C LEU A 121 -18.61 -17.77 -12.07
N ASP A 122 -18.34 -19.05 -12.30
CA ASP A 122 -18.07 -20.02 -11.23
C ASP A 122 -16.81 -19.62 -10.43
N LEU A 123 -15.72 -19.22 -11.11
CA LEU A 123 -14.48 -18.78 -10.46
C LEU A 123 -14.73 -17.61 -9.50
N LEU A 124 -15.57 -16.66 -9.89
CA LEU A 124 -15.89 -15.45 -9.12
C LEU A 124 -17.15 -15.58 -8.26
N ARG A 125 -17.65 -16.82 -8.06
CA ARG A 125 -18.80 -17.14 -7.20
C ARG A 125 -20.07 -16.37 -7.60
N LEU A 126 -20.25 -16.15 -8.91
CA LEU A 126 -21.48 -15.62 -9.47
C LEU A 126 -22.35 -16.77 -10.00
N PRO A 127 -23.67 -16.75 -9.77
CA PRO A 127 -24.57 -17.76 -10.31
C PRO A 127 -24.53 -17.80 -11.85
N ARG A 128 -24.60 -18.99 -12.45
CA ARG A 128 -24.55 -19.15 -13.91
C ARG A 128 -25.69 -18.48 -14.66
N ASP A 129 -26.86 -18.37 -14.01
CA ASP A 129 -28.03 -17.67 -14.53
C ASP A 129 -27.83 -16.15 -14.68
N PHE A 130 -26.79 -15.60 -14.02
CA PHE A 130 -26.35 -14.21 -14.21
C PHE A 130 -25.86 -13.93 -15.63
N TYR A 131 -25.53 -14.97 -16.40
CA TYR A 131 -25.04 -14.78 -17.77
C TYR A 131 -25.96 -13.89 -18.62
N ASP A 132 -27.28 -14.06 -18.51
CA ASP A 132 -28.28 -13.29 -19.24
C ASP A 132 -28.77 -12.04 -18.47
N LYS A 133 -28.37 -11.86 -17.19
CA LYS A 133 -28.72 -10.72 -16.35
C LYS A 133 -28.10 -9.42 -16.88
N ARG A 134 -28.84 -8.32 -16.88
CA ARG A 134 -28.33 -7.01 -17.27
C ARG A 134 -27.44 -6.41 -16.19
N ILE A 135 -26.38 -5.69 -16.57
CA ILE A 135 -25.47 -5.02 -15.64
C ILE A 135 -26.19 -4.03 -14.72
N SER A 136 -27.23 -3.35 -15.19
CA SER A 136 -28.04 -2.42 -14.39
C SER A 136 -28.79 -3.09 -13.22
N GLN A 137 -28.98 -4.41 -13.27
CA GLN A 137 -29.63 -5.20 -12.24
C GLN A 137 -28.62 -5.78 -11.22
N CYS A 138 -27.33 -5.57 -11.43
CA CYS A 138 -26.28 -6.06 -10.57
C CYS A 138 -25.97 -5.06 -9.46
N SER A 139 -25.74 -5.57 -8.24
CA SER A 139 -25.19 -4.79 -7.12
C SER A 139 -23.77 -4.29 -7.41
N GLY A 140 -23.25 -3.40 -6.58
CA GLY A 140 -21.87 -2.89 -6.71
C GLY A 140 -20.82 -4.01 -6.73
N GLY A 141 -20.89 -4.93 -5.75
CA GLY A 141 -19.97 -6.08 -5.67
C GLY A 141 -20.13 -7.07 -6.83
N GLU A 142 -21.38 -7.33 -7.30
CA GLU A 142 -21.61 -8.17 -8.48
C GLU A 142 -20.98 -7.53 -9.73
N ARG A 143 -21.15 -6.22 -9.93
CA ARG A 143 -20.50 -5.49 -11.05
C ARG A 143 -18.99 -5.59 -11.00
N GLN A 144 -18.41 -5.49 -9.81
CA GLN A 144 -16.97 -5.66 -9.63
C GLN A 144 -16.49 -7.04 -10.05
N ARG A 145 -17.16 -8.10 -9.59
CA ARG A 145 -16.84 -9.48 -10.01
C ARG A 145 -17.02 -9.68 -11.52
N VAL A 146 -18.02 -9.06 -12.14
CA VAL A 146 -18.17 -9.09 -13.61
C VAL A 146 -17.00 -8.38 -14.31
N ALA A 147 -16.52 -7.25 -13.79
CA ALA A 147 -15.35 -6.56 -14.33
C ALA A 147 -14.07 -7.42 -14.22
N LEU A 148 -13.90 -8.11 -13.08
CA LEU A 148 -12.82 -9.09 -12.90
C LEU A 148 -12.94 -10.27 -13.86
N ALA A 149 -14.14 -10.83 -14.03
CA ALA A 149 -14.39 -11.91 -15.01
C ALA A 149 -14.00 -11.48 -16.42
N ARG A 150 -14.41 -10.27 -16.82
CA ARG A 150 -14.05 -9.72 -18.13
C ARG A 150 -12.54 -9.54 -18.27
N ALA A 151 -11.87 -9.06 -17.23
CA ALA A 151 -10.42 -8.89 -17.24
C ALA A 151 -9.67 -10.23 -17.37
N LEU A 152 -10.19 -11.29 -16.75
CA LEU A 152 -9.63 -12.65 -16.82
C LEU A 152 -10.01 -13.42 -18.10
N ALA A 153 -10.94 -12.92 -18.90
CA ALA A 153 -11.52 -13.68 -20.01
C ALA A 153 -10.47 -14.17 -21.02
N PHE A 154 -9.51 -13.32 -21.40
CA PHE A 154 -8.47 -13.68 -22.37
C PHE A 154 -7.17 -14.21 -21.74
N ASP A 155 -7.23 -14.57 -20.44
CA ASP A 155 -6.14 -15.18 -19.69
C ASP A 155 -4.85 -14.32 -19.64
N PRO A 156 -4.91 -13.09 -19.13
CA PRO A 156 -3.74 -12.21 -19.06
C PRO A 156 -2.67 -12.77 -18.10
N GLU A 157 -1.41 -12.41 -18.35
CA GLU A 157 -0.32 -12.75 -17.44
C GLU A 157 -0.28 -11.81 -16.23
N ILE A 158 -0.65 -10.52 -16.43
CA ILE A 158 -0.70 -9.51 -15.38
C ILE A 158 -2.09 -8.84 -15.35
N LEU A 159 -2.65 -8.70 -14.16
CA LEU A 159 -3.82 -7.84 -13.91
C LEU A 159 -3.38 -6.57 -13.19
N PHE A 160 -3.72 -5.45 -13.80
CA PHE A 160 -3.54 -4.13 -13.21
C PHE A 160 -4.87 -3.63 -12.63
N PHE A 161 -4.81 -3.02 -11.45
CA PHE A 161 -5.96 -2.48 -10.73
C PHE A 161 -5.72 -1.02 -10.40
N ASP A 162 -6.57 -0.13 -10.86
CA ASP A 162 -6.51 1.30 -10.57
C ASP A 162 -7.63 1.68 -9.61
N GLU A 163 -7.33 1.71 -8.32
CA GLU A 163 -8.23 2.03 -7.21
C GLU A 163 -9.61 1.32 -7.28
N PRO A 164 -9.67 0.00 -7.51
CA PRO A 164 -10.92 -0.68 -7.84
C PRO A 164 -11.94 -0.69 -6.69
N LEU A 165 -11.51 -0.48 -5.44
CA LEU A 165 -12.37 -0.53 -4.25
C LEU A 165 -12.71 0.85 -3.66
N SER A 166 -12.19 1.94 -4.23
CA SER A 166 -12.29 3.29 -3.64
C SER A 166 -13.71 3.82 -3.50
N ALA A 167 -14.64 3.43 -4.40
CA ALA A 167 -16.02 3.89 -4.41
C ALA A 167 -16.99 3.03 -3.57
N LEU A 168 -16.49 2.08 -2.78
CA LEU A 168 -17.30 1.12 -2.04
C LEU A 168 -17.39 1.47 -0.55
N ASP A 169 -18.54 1.09 0.06
CA ASP A 169 -18.69 1.16 1.51
C ASP A 169 -17.71 0.20 2.22
N TYR A 170 -17.45 0.48 3.50
CA TYR A 170 -16.44 -0.23 4.29
C TYR A 170 -16.67 -1.75 4.35
N ARG A 171 -17.91 -2.23 4.55
CA ARG A 171 -18.19 -3.67 4.67
C ARG A 171 -17.97 -4.41 3.36
N LEU A 172 -18.46 -3.85 2.28
CA LEU A 172 -18.29 -4.42 0.94
C LEU A 172 -16.81 -4.42 0.55
N ARG A 173 -16.08 -3.33 0.84
CA ARG A 173 -14.63 -3.23 0.63
C ARG A 173 -13.90 -4.37 1.33
N LYS A 174 -14.12 -4.58 2.63
CA LYS A 174 -13.49 -5.68 3.40
C LYS A 174 -13.80 -7.07 2.87
N THR A 175 -14.98 -7.26 2.32
CA THR A 175 -15.35 -8.54 1.66
C THR A 175 -14.54 -8.72 0.37
N LEU A 176 -14.47 -7.68 -0.46
CA LEU A 176 -13.79 -7.74 -1.76
C LEU A 176 -12.27 -7.80 -1.64
N GLU A 177 -11.66 -7.19 -0.63
CA GLU A 177 -10.22 -7.37 -0.30
C GLU A 177 -9.90 -8.86 -0.13
N LYS A 178 -10.68 -9.59 0.68
CA LYS A 178 -10.51 -11.03 0.89
C LYS A 178 -10.73 -11.81 -0.40
N GLU A 179 -11.75 -11.46 -1.17
CA GLU A 179 -12.03 -12.12 -2.45
C GLU A 179 -10.92 -11.90 -3.48
N LEU A 180 -10.34 -10.70 -3.54
CA LEU A 180 -9.20 -10.42 -4.42
C LEU A 180 -7.96 -11.23 -4.01
N LYS A 181 -7.68 -11.33 -2.71
CA LYS A 181 -6.58 -12.15 -2.19
C LYS A 181 -6.80 -13.64 -2.48
N ASP A 182 -8.02 -14.14 -2.28
CA ASP A 182 -8.41 -15.52 -2.63
C ASP A 182 -8.26 -15.76 -4.14
N LEU A 183 -8.69 -14.80 -4.97
CA LEU A 183 -8.59 -14.89 -6.42
C LEU A 183 -7.13 -14.93 -6.87
N HIS A 184 -6.28 -14.08 -6.31
CA HIS A 184 -4.83 -14.08 -6.55
C HIS A 184 -4.23 -15.47 -6.24
N ALA A 185 -4.46 -16.00 -5.02
CA ALA A 185 -3.97 -17.31 -4.61
C ALA A 185 -4.46 -18.47 -5.51
N ARG A 186 -5.72 -18.39 -6.00
CA ARG A 186 -6.30 -19.43 -6.88
C ARG A 186 -5.81 -19.35 -8.30
N THR A 187 -5.49 -18.17 -8.80
CA THR A 187 -5.08 -17.98 -10.20
C THR A 187 -3.57 -18.02 -10.39
N GLY A 188 -2.79 -17.71 -9.35
CA GLY A 188 -1.34 -17.59 -9.39
C GLY A 188 -0.83 -16.51 -10.35
N LYS A 189 -1.69 -15.57 -10.76
CA LYS A 189 -1.33 -14.50 -11.68
C LYS A 189 -0.69 -13.34 -10.96
N THR A 190 0.14 -12.58 -11.65
CA THR A 190 0.74 -11.36 -11.12
C THR A 190 -0.33 -10.26 -11.05
N PHE A 191 -0.50 -9.66 -9.86
CA PHE A 191 -1.39 -8.53 -9.64
C PHE A 191 -0.57 -7.28 -9.35
N VAL A 192 -0.87 -6.18 -10.03
CA VAL A 192 -0.32 -4.86 -9.75
C VAL A 192 -1.47 -3.93 -9.38
N TYR A 193 -1.49 -3.53 -8.12
CA TYR A 193 -2.63 -2.86 -7.51
C TYR A 193 -2.27 -1.43 -7.11
N ILE A 194 -3.07 -0.45 -7.52
CA ILE A 194 -2.94 0.93 -7.07
C ILE A 194 -4.06 1.24 -6.09
N THR A 195 -3.71 1.81 -4.96
CA THR A 195 -4.65 2.33 -3.97
C THR A 195 -4.08 3.54 -3.23
N HIS A 196 -4.95 4.31 -2.62
CA HIS A 196 -4.59 5.29 -1.60
C HIS A 196 -4.83 4.76 -0.17
N SER A 197 -5.39 3.56 -0.04
CA SER A 197 -5.63 2.89 1.24
C SER A 197 -4.43 2.07 1.67
N LEU A 198 -3.76 2.52 2.72
CA LEU A 198 -2.66 1.77 3.33
C LEU A 198 -3.14 0.43 3.90
N GLU A 199 -4.36 0.40 4.45
CA GLU A 199 -4.95 -0.83 4.99
C GLU A 199 -5.12 -1.90 3.91
N GLU A 200 -5.61 -1.52 2.70
CA GLU A 200 -5.70 -2.42 1.56
C GLU A 200 -4.32 -2.98 1.18
N ALA A 201 -3.32 -2.10 1.07
CA ALA A 201 -1.96 -2.47 0.71
C ALA A 201 -1.35 -3.44 1.74
N MET A 202 -1.47 -3.14 3.03
CA MET A 202 -0.91 -3.98 4.10
C MET A 202 -1.57 -5.36 4.20
N VAL A 203 -2.87 -5.47 3.89
CA VAL A 203 -3.62 -6.74 4.00
C VAL A 203 -3.40 -7.66 2.81
N MET A 204 -3.27 -7.09 1.60
CA MET A 204 -3.32 -7.89 0.37
C MET A 204 -1.96 -8.19 -0.24
N SER A 205 -0.96 -7.34 -0.05
CA SER A 205 0.26 -7.32 -0.86
C SER A 205 1.37 -8.21 -0.31
N ASP A 206 2.15 -8.79 -1.21
CA ASP A 206 3.45 -9.40 -0.88
C ASP A 206 4.49 -8.30 -0.68
N ARG A 207 4.54 -7.30 -1.57
CA ARG A 207 5.36 -6.09 -1.44
C ARG A 207 4.57 -4.84 -1.78
N ILE A 208 4.98 -3.74 -1.14
CA ILE A 208 4.39 -2.42 -1.31
C ILE A 208 5.48 -1.46 -1.78
N ALA A 209 5.16 -0.63 -2.78
CA ALA A 209 5.98 0.51 -3.19
C ALA A 209 5.30 1.80 -2.77
N ILE A 210 6.01 2.65 -2.03
CA ILE A 210 5.56 4.00 -1.71
C ILE A 210 6.11 4.95 -2.75
N MET A 211 5.20 5.65 -3.44
CA MET A 211 5.52 6.56 -4.51
C MET A 211 5.27 8.01 -4.11
N LYS A 212 6.27 8.87 -4.33
CA LYS A 212 6.19 10.32 -4.11
C LYS A 212 6.86 11.05 -5.26
N GLU A 213 6.22 12.10 -5.77
CA GLU A 213 6.78 13.01 -6.78
C GLU A 213 7.44 12.30 -7.98
N GLY A 214 6.76 11.25 -8.49
CA GLY A 214 7.22 10.48 -9.65
C GLY A 214 8.35 9.50 -9.38
N ARG A 215 8.71 9.21 -8.13
CA ARG A 215 9.76 8.27 -7.72
C ARG A 215 9.25 7.29 -6.67
N PHE A 216 9.90 6.14 -6.57
CA PHE A 216 9.71 5.25 -5.43
C PHE A 216 10.62 5.67 -4.27
N GLU A 217 10.02 5.91 -3.11
CA GLU A 217 10.72 6.22 -1.86
C GLU A 217 11.21 4.95 -1.14
N GLN A 218 10.33 3.92 -1.09
CA GLN A 218 10.66 2.61 -0.49
C GLN A 218 9.83 1.51 -1.16
N ILE A 219 10.45 0.34 -1.35
CA ILE A 219 9.79 -0.87 -1.81
C ILE A 219 10.19 -2.00 -0.86
N ALA A 220 9.23 -2.55 -0.11
CA ALA A 220 9.48 -3.64 0.82
C ALA A 220 8.17 -4.39 1.17
N VAL A 221 8.25 -5.40 2.02
CA VAL A 221 7.07 -6.04 2.62
C VAL A 221 6.39 -5.09 3.60
N ALA A 222 5.10 -5.28 3.84
CA ALA A 222 4.29 -4.36 4.66
C ALA A 222 4.87 -4.09 6.06
N ASP A 223 5.32 -5.16 6.74
CA ASP A 223 5.89 -5.08 8.08
C ASP A 223 7.18 -4.25 8.14
N GLU A 224 8.02 -4.37 7.11
CA GLU A 224 9.26 -3.59 7.02
C GLU A 224 8.98 -2.10 6.78
N ILE A 225 8.04 -1.76 5.90
CA ILE A 225 7.67 -0.35 5.64
C ILE A 225 7.09 0.30 6.90
N TYR A 226 6.27 -0.42 7.67
CA TYR A 226 5.65 0.09 8.89
C TYR A 226 6.66 0.28 10.03
N ASN A 227 7.52 -0.71 10.25
CA ASN A 227 8.44 -0.74 11.39
C ASN A 227 9.82 -0.12 11.09
N ARG A 228 10.23 -0.06 9.81
CA ARG A 228 11.55 0.42 9.38
C ARG A 228 11.46 1.37 8.18
N PRO A 229 10.71 2.47 8.30
CA PRO A 229 10.62 3.46 7.23
C PRO A 229 11.98 4.11 6.99
N VAL A 230 12.33 4.32 5.72
CA VAL A 230 13.62 4.93 5.35
C VAL A 230 13.63 6.46 5.48
N SER A 231 12.48 7.09 5.70
CA SER A 231 12.37 8.54 5.84
C SER A 231 11.23 8.95 6.76
N ARG A 232 11.31 10.19 7.26
CA ARG A 232 10.22 10.83 8.01
C ARG A 232 8.91 10.78 7.25
N PHE A 233 8.95 11.08 5.95
CA PHE A 233 7.75 11.05 5.09
C PHE A 233 7.06 9.69 5.15
N ILE A 234 7.81 8.58 5.02
CA ILE A 234 7.23 7.24 5.06
C ILE A 234 6.70 6.90 6.45
N ALA A 235 7.44 7.27 7.50
CA ALA A 235 7.00 7.06 8.88
C ALA A 235 5.63 7.69 9.14
N GLU A 236 5.45 8.96 8.76
CA GLU A 236 4.21 9.73 8.88
C GLU A 236 3.13 9.26 7.89
N PHE A 237 3.50 8.89 6.67
CA PHE A 237 2.57 8.40 5.65
C PHE A 237 1.91 7.07 6.04
N MET A 238 2.66 6.19 6.72
CA MET A 238 2.16 4.86 7.14
C MET A 238 1.23 4.89 8.36
N GLY A 239 1.01 6.03 8.97
CA GLY A 239 0.09 6.22 10.10
C GLY A 239 0.70 7.05 11.21
N GLU A 240 -0.02 7.12 12.34
CA GLU A 240 0.43 7.87 13.52
C GLU A 240 1.81 7.40 14.00
N VAL A 241 2.66 8.36 14.38
CA VAL A 241 4.04 8.08 14.79
C VAL A 241 4.57 9.16 15.71
N ASN A 242 5.34 8.78 16.71
CA ASN A 242 6.12 9.71 17.51
C ASN A 242 7.55 9.75 16.95
N LEU A 243 8.07 10.96 16.72
CA LEU A 243 9.40 11.21 16.19
C LEU A 243 10.15 12.15 17.12
N PHE A 244 11.34 11.75 17.58
CA PHE A 244 12.17 12.51 18.50
C PHE A 244 13.56 12.76 17.89
N ASP A 245 14.01 14.00 17.95
CA ASP A 245 15.37 14.34 17.53
C ASP A 245 16.39 13.68 18.47
N LEU A 246 17.33 12.96 17.87
CA LEU A 246 18.47 12.37 18.56
C LEU A 246 19.79 12.83 17.93
N ARG A 247 20.81 12.94 18.80
CA ARG A 247 22.19 13.22 18.42
C ARG A 247 23.14 12.36 19.25
N ALA A 248 24.23 11.94 18.63
CA ALA A 248 25.34 11.33 19.33
C ALA A 248 26.54 12.27 19.28
N ASP A 249 27.23 12.42 20.36
CA ASP A 249 28.50 13.14 20.39
C ASP A 249 29.64 12.34 19.69
N PRO A 250 30.84 12.89 19.48
CA PRO A 250 31.97 12.15 18.91
C PRO A 250 32.41 10.93 19.75
N ALA A 251 32.07 10.88 21.03
CA ALA A 251 32.32 9.72 21.91
C ALA A 251 31.21 8.65 21.83
N GLY A 252 30.12 8.94 21.11
CA GLY A 252 28.99 8.05 20.92
C GLY A 252 27.90 8.17 22.01
N GLN A 253 27.98 9.17 22.89
CA GLN A 253 26.96 9.41 23.90
C GLN A 253 25.71 10.00 23.25
N VAL A 254 24.58 9.30 23.40
CA VAL A 254 23.29 9.70 22.84
C VAL A 254 22.61 10.74 23.71
N SER A 255 22.00 11.74 23.09
CA SER A 255 21.22 12.79 23.76
C SER A 255 19.99 13.18 22.94
N SER A 256 18.97 13.66 23.64
CA SER A 256 17.74 14.25 23.08
C SER A 256 17.32 15.42 23.95
N ASP A 257 16.72 16.43 23.36
CA ASP A 257 16.14 17.54 24.12
C ASP A 257 14.75 17.14 24.68
N ALA A 258 14.07 16.20 24.03
CA ALA A 258 12.71 15.76 24.35
C ALA A 258 12.65 14.53 25.28
N LEU A 259 13.68 13.68 25.29
CA LEU A 259 13.66 12.41 25.99
C LEU A 259 14.66 12.37 27.14
N THR A 260 14.26 11.79 28.27
CA THR A 260 15.16 11.32 29.31
C THR A 260 15.65 9.92 28.93
N LEU A 261 16.95 9.75 28.81
CA LEU A 261 17.58 8.48 28.42
C LEU A 261 18.11 7.75 29.68
N ALA A 262 17.83 6.45 29.74
CA ALA A 262 18.49 5.59 30.76
C ALA A 262 19.99 5.48 30.44
N PRO A 263 20.87 5.24 31.44
CA PRO A 263 22.31 5.16 31.22
C PRO A 263 22.76 4.10 30.21
N GLU A 264 21.96 3.04 30.04
CA GLU A 264 22.23 1.93 29.12
C GLU A 264 21.45 2.02 27.80
N ALA A 265 20.71 3.13 27.59
CA ALA A 265 19.95 3.33 26.37
C ALA A 265 20.86 3.35 25.13
N SER A 266 20.54 2.53 24.15
CA SER A 266 21.28 2.44 22.91
C SER A 266 20.34 2.60 21.70
N VAL A 267 20.84 3.16 20.62
CA VAL A 267 20.08 3.38 19.39
C VAL A 267 20.82 2.74 18.22
N ALA A 268 20.26 1.65 17.72
CA ALA A 268 20.83 0.95 16.58
C ALA A 268 20.81 1.86 15.35
N GLY A 269 21.95 1.98 14.67
CA GLY A 269 22.11 2.81 13.45
C GLY A 269 22.59 4.23 13.69
N LEU A 270 22.51 4.76 14.92
CA LEU A 270 23.07 6.09 15.23
C LEU A 270 24.60 5.97 15.43
N GLN A 271 25.36 6.62 14.55
CA GLN A 271 26.83 6.64 14.60
C GLN A 271 27.34 7.78 15.50
N PRO A 272 28.55 7.66 16.09
CA PRO A 272 29.19 8.76 16.79
C PRO A 272 29.26 10.03 15.93
N GLY A 273 28.86 11.17 16.50
CA GLY A 273 28.73 12.44 15.78
C GLY A 273 27.50 12.55 14.87
N GLY A 274 26.70 11.51 14.79
CA GLY A 274 25.48 11.44 13.95
C GLY A 274 24.27 12.11 14.59
N ARG A 275 23.27 12.39 13.77
CA ARG A 275 21.95 12.89 14.17
C ARG A 275 20.85 12.32 13.28
N GLY A 276 19.62 12.35 13.77
CA GLY A 276 18.45 11.87 13.06
C GLY A 276 17.25 11.76 13.97
N LEU A 277 16.24 11.01 13.53
CA LEU A 277 14.98 10.84 14.24
C LEU A 277 14.88 9.45 14.84
N LEU A 278 14.53 9.38 16.13
CA LEU A 278 14.07 8.15 16.78
C LEU A 278 12.57 8.03 16.58
N MET A 279 12.16 6.98 15.93
CA MET A 279 10.77 6.65 15.68
C MET A 279 10.26 5.63 16.70
N VAL A 280 9.06 5.89 17.24
CA VAL A 280 8.27 4.90 17.97
C VAL A 280 6.80 4.99 17.63
N ARG A 281 6.15 3.85 17.35
CA ARG A 281 4.70 3.82 17.10
C ARG A 281 3.90 4.00 18.38
N PRO A 282 2.72 4.67 18.34
CA PRO A 282 1.91 4.97 19.52
C PRO A 282 1.52 3.74 20.37
N GLU A 283 1.30 2.60 19.73
CA GLU A 283 0.94 1.34 20.38
C GLU A 283 2.07 0.75 21.23
N TYR A 284 3.31 1.17 21.04
CA TYR A 284 4.46 0.72 21.80
C TYR A 284 4.78 1.64 22.98
N VAL A 285 4.29 2.87 23.00
CA VAL A 285 4.49 3.79 24.12
C VAL A 285 3.65 3.34 25.31
N ARG A 286 4.23 3.37 26.52
CA ARG A 286 3.63 2.91 27.78
C ARG A 286 3.54 4.06 28.76
N PHE A 287 2.48 4.10 29.57
CA PHE A 287 2.47 4.93 30.77
C PHE A 287 3.41 4.29 31.81
N VAL A 288 4.25 5.09 32.44
CA VAL A 288 5.23 4.62 33.43
C VAL A 288 4.57 4.56 34.81
N ASP A 289 4.49 3.37 35.39
CA ASP A 289 4.00 3.18 36.74
C ASP A 289 5.15 3.29 37.76
N PRO A 290 4.89 3.59 39.07
CA PRO A 290 5.92 3.67 40.08
C PRO A 290 6.75 2.38 40.18
N GLY A 291 8.06 2.51 39.95
CA GLY A 291 9.00 1.38 39.97
C GLY A 291 9.30 0.77 38.61
N GLU A 292 8.63 1.18 37.56
CA GLU A 292 8.97 0.81 36.20
C GLU A 292 10.05 1.74 35.60
N SER A 293 10.89 1.21 34.73
CA SER A 293 11.91 1.95 34.01
C SER A 293 11.92 1.54 32.54
N TYR A 294 12.19 2.50 31.65
CA TYR A 294 12.30 2.34 30.21
C TYR A 294 13.58 2.98 29.71
N ASP A 295 14.07 2.55 28.55
CA ASP A 295 15.27 3.12 27.95
C ASP A 295 15.09 4.62 27.64
N PHE A 296 13.87 4.98 27.23
CA PHE A 296 13.46 6.35 26.90
C PHE A 296 12.18 6.69 27.66
N SER A 297 12.14 7.87 28.24
CA SER A 297 10.95 8.38 28.93
C SER A 297 10.80 9.89 28.75
N LEU A 298 9.58 10.37 28.89
CA LEU A 298 9.27 11.79 28.89
C LEU A 298 8.02 12.06 29.73
N THR A 299 7.95 13.27 30.29
CA THR A 299 6.81 13.71 31.09
C THR A 299 6.08 14.83 30.36
N GLY A 300 4.78 14.81 30.41
CA GLY A 300 3.91 15.82 29.84
C GLY A 300 2.58 15.89 30.56
N VAL A 301 1.65 16.61 29.96
CA VAL A 301 0.30 16.81 30.48
C VAL A 301 -0.69 16.17 29.52
N LEU A 302 -1.64 15.40 30.05
CA LEU A 302 -2.69 14.83 29.21
C LEU A 302 -3.54 15.94 28.59
N TYR A 303 -3.46 16.06 27.26
CA TYR A 303 -4.23 17.01 26.48
C TYR A 303 -5.63 16.48 26.15
N GLY A 304 -5.75 15.20 25.82
CA GLY A 304 -7.03 14.59 25.48
C GLY A 304 -6.99 13.06 25.37
N GLU A 305 -8.19 12.47 25.48
CA GLU A 305 -8.42 11.04 25.29
C GLU A 305 -9.50 10.84 24.21
N TYR A 306 -9.20 10.01 23.20
CA TYR A 306 -10.06 9.74 22.06
C TYR A 306 -10.39 8.26 21.96
N ALA A 307 -11.67 7.91 22.07
CA ALA A 307 -12.13 6.53 21.93
C ALA A 307 -12.35 6.17 20.45
N LEU A 308 -11.47 5.40 19.87
CA LEU A 308 -11.47 4.95 18.47
C LEU A 308 -12.06 3.54 18.31
N GLY A 309 -13.16 3.25 19.00
CA GLY A 309 -13.79 1.92 18.98
C GLY A 309 -13.07 0.93 19.88
N SER A 310 -12.29 0.00 19.32
CA SER A 310 -11.53 -1.00 20.07
C SER A 310 -10.25 -0.44 20.71
N ARG A 311 -9.84 0.76 20.34
CA ARG A 311 -8.63 1.43 20.80
C ARG A 311 -8.95 2.76 21.46
N ILE A 312 -8.04 3.21 22.33
CA ILE A 312 -8.03 4.52 22.96
C ILE A 312 -6.73 5.20 22.58
N GLN A 313 -6.83 6.41 22.07
CA GLN A 313 -5.69 7.28 21.79
C GLN A 313 -5.62 8.37 22.87
N TYR A 314 -4.44 8.57 23.42
CA TYR A 314 -4.13 9.64 24.35
C TYR A 314 -3.14 10.58 23.68
N GLU A 315 -3.41 11.88 23.78
CA GLU A 315 -2.50 12.93 23.36
C GLU A 315 -1.89 13.60 24.59
N ILE A 316 -0.56 13.62 24.63
CA ILE A 316 0.21 14.16 25.75
C ILE A 316 0.98 15.37 25.22
N GLU A 317 0.68 16.54 25.76
CA GLU A 317 1.39 17.79 25.46
C GLU A 317 2.68 17.82 26.27
N THR A 318 3.80 18.06 25.58
CA THR A 318 5.14 18.19 26.16
C THR A 318 5.78 19.50 25.72
N ASP A 319 6.89 19.91 26.33
CA ASP A 319 7.66 21.10 25.90
C ASP A 319 8.22 20.98 24.48
N HIS A 320 8.23 19.76 23.92
CA HIS A 320 8.79 19.43 22.60
C HIS A 320 7.74 18.99 21.55
N GLY A 321 6.48 19.14 21.87
CA GLY A 321 5.35 18.81 20.99
C GLY A 321 4.41 17.73 21.54
N MET A 322 3.52 17.28 20.69
CA MET A 322 2.51 16.29 21.05
C MET A 322 3.05 14.87 20.93
N VAL A 323 2.78 14.05 21.94
CA VAL A 323 3.12 12.62 21.94
C VAL A 323 1.83 11.81 22.01
N THR A 324 1.69 10.86 21.11
CA THR A 324 0.53 9.98 21.00
C THR A 324 0.81 8.63 21.64
N VAL A 325 -0.13 8.16 22.47
CA VAL A 325 -0.11 6.82 23.08
C VAL A 325 -1.38 6.10 22.67
N GLU A 326 -1.25 4.88 22.14
CA GLU A 326 -2.41 4.05 21.79
C GLU A 326 -2.49 2.81 22.68
N LYS A 327 -3.69 2.49 23.17
CA LYS A 327 -3.97 1.32 23.99
C LYS A 327 -5.19 0.57 23.50
N LEU A 328 -5.29 -0.70 23.80
CA LEU A 328 -6.55 -1.42 23.67
C LEU A 328 -7.58 -0.85 24.65
N ARG A 329 -8.86 -0.92 24.29
CA ARG A 329 -9.93 -0.40 25.14
C ARG A 329 -10.01 -1.06 26.52
N GLU A 330 -9.60 -2.31 26.62
CA GLU A 330 -9.51 -3.04 27.89
C GLU A 330 -8.39 -2.51 28.81
N ASP A 331 -7.32 -1.94 28.21
CA ASP A 331 -6.18 -1.35 28.93
C ASP A 331 -6.36 0.16 29.14
N ARG A 332 -7.59 0.67 29.05
CA ARG A 332 -7.88 2.09 29.22
C ARG A 332 -7.47 2.55 30.61
N ARG A 333 -6.65 3.60 30.66
CA ARG A 333 -6.36 4.35 31.90
C ARG A 333 -7.37 5.43 32.10
N ARG A 334 -7.88 5.54 33.34
CA ARG A 334 -8.74 6.66 33.75
C ARG A 334 -7.86 7.82 34.17
N LEU A 335 -7.68 8.75 33.26
CA LEU A 335 -6.93 9.98 33.45
C LEU A 335 -7.86 11.16 33.18
N ASN A 336 -7.56 12.33 33.74
CA ASN A 336 -8.27 13.56 33.45
C ASN A 336 -7.37 14.48 32.60
N GLU A 337 -7.98 15.29 31.74
CA GLU A 337 -7.27 16.37 31.06
C GLU A 337 -6.57 17.26 32.07
N GLY A 338 -5.30 17.58 31.82
CA GLY A 338 -4.45 18.32 32.73
C GLY A 338 -3.65 17.46 33.70
N ASP A 339 -3.89 16.15 33.80
CA ASP A 339 -3.06 15.27 34.63
C ASP A 339 -1.62 15.20 34.08
N SER A 340 -0.63 15.33 34.97
CA SER A 340 0.77 15.10 34.64
C SER A 340 1.02 13.60 34.52
N VAL A 341 1.56 13.15 33.39
CA VAL A 341 1.83 11.76 33.09
C VAL A 341 3.25 11.57 32.57
N THR A 342 3.87 10.46 32.94
CA THR A 342 5.14 10.03 32.34
C THR A 342 4.88 8.84 31.43
N VAL A 343 5.45 8.87 30.25
CA VAL A 343 5.41 7.76 29.30
C VAL A 343 6.81 7.32 28.92
N GLY A 344 6.95 6.05 28.54
CA GLY A 344 8.24 5.48 28.20
C GLY A 344 8.13 4.35 27.18
N PHE A 345 9.28 3.99 26.61
CA PHE A 345 9.43 2.91 25.64
C PHE A 345 10.87 2.41 25.62
N ASN A 346 11.07 1.18 25.11
CA ASN A 346 12.38 0.54 25.08
C ASN A 346 13.01 0.62 23.67
N SER A 347 14.32 0.57 23.60
CA SER A 347 15.12 0.66 22.37
C SER A 347 14.78 -0.44 21.34
N GLY A 348 14.43 -1.63 21.79
CA GLY A 348 14.15 -2.77 20.90
C GLY A 348 12.93 -2.62 20.00
N ILE A 349 12.06 -1.64 20.26
CA ILE A 349 10.84 -1.37 19.48
C ILE A 349 10.91 -0.02 18.74
N THR A 350 12.07 0.62 18.76
CA THR A 350 12.30 1.88 18.07
C THR A 350 13.03 1.67 16.75
N HIS A 351 12.91 2.64 15.87
CA HIS A 351 13.68 2.68 14.62
C HIS A 351 14.35 4.05 14.46
N PHE A 352 15.62 4.05 14.06
CA PHE A 352 16.38 5.27 13.82
C PHE A 352 16.36 5.61 12.33
N ILE A 353 15.93 6.82 12.02
CA ILE A 353 15.94 7.40 10.68
C ILE A 353 17.05 8.42 10.64
N GLY A 354 18.17 8.09 9.98
CA GLY A 354 19.27 9.02 9.80
C GLY A 354 18.88 10.21 8.94
N GLU A 355 19.50 11.38 9.16
CA GLU A 355 19.38 12.47 8.20
C GLU A 355 20.00 12.01 6.87
N ALA A 356 19.27 12.20 5.77
CA ALA A 356 19.84 12.01 4.44
C ALA A 356 20.99 13.01 4.27
N SER A 357 22.18 12.50 4.05
CA SER A 357 23.40 13.28 3.79
C SER A 357 23.30 14.01 2.46
#